data_f40f71cfc58521e24c8dd9f8d5d0ddf1
#
_entry.id   f40f71cfc58521e24c8dd9f8d5d0ddf1
#
_cell.length_a   1.000
_cell.length_b   1.000
_cell.length_c   1.000
_cell.angle_alpha   90.00
_cell.angle_beta   90.00
_cell.angle_gamma   90.00
#
_symmetry.space_group_name_H-M   'P 1'
#
loop_
_entity.id
_entity.type
_entity.pdbx_description
1 polymer ?
#
loop_
_entity_poly.entity_id
_entity_poly.type
_entity_poly.pdbx_seq_one_letter_code
_entity_poly.pdbx_strand_id
1 'polypeptide(L)'
;RLDYLVDPGTWQPLHSLYNPEENEEGTTNVVDGLGKIAGRWAVIIGFDNKVLAGAWIPGQPENILRVTNLAKRLNIPLVWLVNCSGVKLPEQEQFYAGRRSSGTPFFRHAELEQAGIPVLAGIYGTNPAGGGYQGITPTILIAHKDANIAVGGAGIVSGMSPRGGFDADGLEQLIAVTRDLKDR
;
A
#
# COMPACT_ATOMS: atom_id res chain seq x y z
N ARG A 1 12.98 -1.21 -6.78
CA ARG A 1 12.25 0.06 -7.08
C ARG A 1 12.80 1.20 -6.24
N LEU A 2 12.96 1.00 -4.95
CA LEU A 2 13.51 2.00 -4.03
C LEU A 2 14.88 2.49 -4.53
N ASP A 3 15.77 1.58 -4.89
CA ASP A 3 17.13 1.89 -5.37
C ASP A 3 17.17 2.72 -6.66
N TYR A 4 16.09 2.67 -7.45
CA TYR A 4 15.96 3.48 -8.67
C TYR A 4 15.27 4.83 -8.44
N LEU A 5 14.53 4.95 -7.33
CA LEU A 5 13.78 6.16 -7.01
C LEU A 5 14.61 7.15 -6.20
N VAL A 6 15.38 6.62 -5.26
CA VAL A 6 16.09 7.42 -4.27
C VAL A 6 17.48 7.82 -4.77
N ASP A 7 17.83 9.08 -4.55
CA ASP A 7 19.16 9.60 -4.89
C ASP A 7 20.24 8.79 -4.14
N PRO A 8 21.34 8.41 -4.81
CA PRO A 8 22.38 7.57 -4.22
C PRO A 8 22.89 8.09 -2.89
N GLY A 9 23.00 7.20 -1.90
CA GLY A 9 23.55 7.50 -0.57
C GLY A 9 22.63 8.31 0.35
N THR A 10 21.39 8.58 -0.05
CA THR A 10 20.46 9.38 0.78
C THR A 10 19.43 8.55 1.53
N TRP A 11 19.32 7.24 1.25
CA TRP A 11 18.36 6.37 1.91
C TRP A 11 18.70 6.16 3.39
N GLN A 12 17.74 6.43 4.24
CA GLN A 12 17.80 6.21 5.68
C GLN A 12 16.58 5.40 6.10
N PRO A 13 16.72 4.08 6.33
CA PRO A 13 15.64 3.25 6.79
C PRO A 13 15.16 3.67 8.18
N LEU A 14 13.85 3.65 8.38
CA LEU A 14 13.21 3.98 9.65
C LEU A 14 12.35 2.80 10.11
N HIS A 15 12.50 2.41 11.37
CA HIS A 15 11.60 1.49 12.07
C HIS A 15 11.16 0.23 11.31
N SER A 16 11.85 -0.08 10.24
CA SER A 16 11.53 -1.26 9.47
C SER A 16 11.90 -2.49 10.28
N LEU A 17 10.92 -3.27 10.66
CA LEU A 17 11.11 -4.66 11.07
C LEU A 17 11.36 -5.56 9.84
N TYR A 18 11.54 -4.94 8.70
CA TYR A 18 11.83 -5.64 7.46
C TYR A 18 13.21 -6.28 7.53
N ASN A 19 13.22 -7.59 7.46
CA ASN A 19 14.42 -8.38 7.33
C ASN A 19 14.25 -9.35 6.16
N PRO A 20 14.92 -9.11 5.03
CA PRO A 20 14.78 -9.96 3.84
C PRO A 20 15.35 -11.37 4.04
N GLU A 21 16.16 -11.59 5.08
CA GLU A 21 16.80 -12.88 5.37
C GLU A 21 15.97 -13.77 6.31
N GLU A 22 15.13 -13.19 7.13
CA GLU A 22 14.33 -13.90 8.13
C GLU A 22 12.95 -14.30 7.66
N ASN A 23 12.67 -14.24 6.41
CA ASN A 23 11.48 -14.73 5.72
C ASN A 23 10.13 -14.81 6.46
N GLU A 24 9.21 -15.01 5.69
CA GLU A 24 7.79 -15.40 5.61
C GLU A 24 6.90 -15.27 6.86
N GLU A 25 7.34 -15.45 8.09
CA GLU A 25 6.42 -15.51 9.24
C GLU A 25 6.60 -14.47 10.34
N GLY A 26 7.71 -13.76 10.38
CA GLY A 26 8.02 -12.93 11.57
C GLY A 26 8.26 -11.45 11.31
N THR A 27 8.41 -11.05 10.06
CA THR A 27 8.82 -9.69 9.72
C THR A 27 7.85 -9.00 8.79
N THR A 28 7.82 -7.68 8.88
CA THR A 28 7.01 -6.86 7.99
C THR A 28 7.51 -6.94 6.54
N ASN A 29 6.59 -6.89 5.60
CA ASN A 29 6.91 -6.68 4.19
C ASN A 29 6.95 -5.17 3.83
N VAL A 30 6.82 -4.29 4.80
CA VAL A 30 6.88 -2.83 4.62
C VAL A 30 8.29 -2.34 4.84
N VAL A 31 8.81 -1.65 3.86
CA VAL A 31 10.08 -0.92 3.92
C VAL A 31 9.76 0.55 3.98
N ASP A 32 10.24 1.25 4.98
CA ASP A 32 10.00 2.67 5.12
C ASP A 32 11.28 3.44 5.51
N GLY A 33 11.30 4.71 5.18
CA GLY A 33 12.45 5.55 5.45
C GLY A 33 12.35 6.96 4.88
N LEU A 34 13.46 7.67 5.07
CA LEU A 34 13.73 8.95 4.45
C LEU A 34 14.66 8.76 3.26
N GLY A 35 14.41 9.49 2.20
CA GLY A 35 15.31 9.55 1.05
C GLY A 35 15.10 10.81 0.25
N LYS A 36 16.10 11.20 -0.53
CA LYS A 36 15.92 12.27 -1.51
C LYS A 36 15.46 11.69 -2.84
N ILE A 37 14.56 12.41 -3.48
CA ILE A 37 14.12 12.16 -4.85
C ILE A 37 14.37 13.47 -5.62
N ALA A 38 15.27 13.44 -6.59
CA ALA A 38 15.69 14.63 -7.33
C ALA A 38 16.10 15.79 -6.38
N GLY A 39 16.89 15.50 -5.37
CA GLY A 39 17.42 16.46 -4.40
C GLY A 39 16.45 16.86 -3.27
N ARG A 40 15.20 16.40 -3.28
CA ARG A 40 14.17 16.78 -2.30
C ARG A 40 13.90 15.64 -1.32
N TRP A 41 13.92 15.92 -0.04
CA TRP A 41 13.57 14.94 0.99
C TRP A 41 12.10 14.53 0.90
N ALA A 42 11.87 13.23 1.05
CA ALA A 42 10.55 12.62 1.17
C ALA A 42 10.57 11.50 2.20
N VAL A 43 9.44 11.24 2.81
CA VAL A 43 9.17 9.97 3.49
C VAL A 43 8.71 8.98 2.44
N ILE A 44 9.29 7.78 2.43
CA ILE A 44 9.00 6.76 1.44
C ILE A 44 8.56 5.49 2.16
N ILE A 45 7.46 4.90 1.69
CA ILE A 45 6.93 3.63 2.19
C ILE A 45 6.74 2.70 0.99
N GLY A 46 7.34 1.53 1.04
CA GLY A 46 7.24 0.53 -0.01
C GLY A 46 6.78 -0.82 0.52
N PHE A 47 6.12 -1.60 -0.34
CA PHE A 47 5.77 -2.99 -0.06
C PHE A 47 6.68 -3.94 -0.81
N ASP A 48 7.24 -4.92 -0.10
CA ASP A 48 7.88 -6.07 -0.71
C ASP A 48 6.83 -7.17 -0.98
N ASN A 49 6.45 -7.28 -2.23
CA ASN A 49 5.46 -8.26 -2.65
C ASN A 49 5.98 -9.72 -2.55
N LYS A 50 7.29 -9.93 -2.40
CA LYS A 50 7.84 -11.27 -2.21
C LYS A 50 7.47 -11.86 -0.85
N VAL A 51 7.21 -11.01 0.14
CA VAL A 51 6.81 -11.42 1.48
C VAL A 51 5.29 -11.31 1.58
N LEU A 52 4.61 -12.44 1.77
CA LEU A 52 3.15 -12.53 1.93
C LEU A 52 2.34 -11.74 0.86
N ALA A 53 2.85 -11.68 -0.38
CA ALA A 53 2.27 -10.88 -1.46
C ALA A 53 2.01 -9.40 -1.08
N GLY A 54 2.83 -8.83 -0.20
CA GLY A 54 2.66 -7.48 0.30
C GLY A 54 1.44 -7.29 1.22
N ALA A 55 0.89 -8.37 1.79
CA ALA A 55 -0.29 -8.29 2.65
C ALA A 55 0.00 -7.49 3.92
N TRP A 56 -1.00 -6.76 4.38
CA TRP A 56 -0.95 -6.14 5.69
C TRP A 56 -1.04 -7.19 6.80
N ILE A 57 -0.11 -7.12 7.74
CA ILE A 57 -0.05 -7.97 8.93
C ILE A 57 -0.12 -7.10 10.21
N PRO A 58 -0.45 -7.70 11.38
CA PRO A 58 -0.50 -6.97 12.64
C PRO A 58 0.79 -6.19 12.93
N GLY A 59 0.64 -4.98 13.50
CA GLY A 59 1.75 -4.07 13.80
C GLY A 59 2.15 -3.12 12.67
N GLN A 60 1.94 -3.48 11.42
CA GLN A 60 2.26 -2.59 10.29
C GLN A 60 1.48 -1.28 10.29
N PRO A 61 0.17 -1.23 10.58
CA PRO A 61 -0.56 0.04 10.60
C PRO A 61 0.04 1.04 11.58
N GLU A 62 0.51 0.59 12.74
CA GLU A 62 1.17 1.46 13.71
C GLU A 62 2.50 1.99 13.19
N ASN A 63 3.30 1.13 12.55
CA ASN A 63 4.57 1.54 11.96
C ASN A 63 4.34 2.56 10.85
N ILE A 64 3.43 2.29 9.92
CA ILE A 64 3.04 3.20 8.85
C ILE A 64 2.57 4.54 9.42
N LEU A 65 1.76 4.52 10.48
CA LEU A 65 1.30 5.73 11.14
C LEU A 65 2.46 6.57 11.71
N ARG A 66 3.45 5.93 12.32
CA ARG A 66 4.65 6.61 12.84
C ARG A 66 5.42 7.31 11.72
N VAL A 67 5.60 6.62 10.62
CA VAL A 67 6.35 7.13 9.45
C VAL A 67 5.58 8.26 8.75
N THR A 68 4.27 8.13 8.59
CA THR A 68 3.44 9.20 8.03
C THR A 68 3.38 10.42 8.96
N ASN A 69 3.44 10.24 10.29
CA ASN A 69 3.61 11.34 11.23
C ASN A 69 4.90 12.12 11.00
N LEU A 70 5.96 11.43 10.60
CA LEU A 70 7.23 12.09 10.32
C LEU A 70 7.10 13.03 9.10
N ALA A 71 6.41 12.59 8.05
CA ALA A 71 6.11 13.46 6.89
C ALA A 71 5.41 14.76 7.33
N LYS A 72 4.39 14.64 8.20
CA LYS A 72 3.67 15.78 8.76
C LYS A 72 4.59 16.70 9.58
N ARG A 73 5.39 16.14 10.48
CA ARG A 73 6.29 16.92 11.36
C ARG A 73 7.40 17.64 10.62
N LEU A 74 7.95 17.01 9.60
CA LEU A 74 9.02 17.58 8.78
C LEU A 74 8.50 18.44 7.63
N ASN A 75 7.20 18.44 7.38
CA ASN A 75 6.56 19.13 6.26
C ASN A 75 7.17 18.75 4.91
N ILE A 76 7.33 17.44 4.69
CA ILE A 76 7.89 16.88 3.45
C ILE A 76 6.92 15.87 2.83
N PRO A 77 6.99 15.65 1.50
CA PRO A 77 6.12 14.72 0.80
C PRO A 77 6.17 13.30 1.36
N LEU A 78 5.03 12.61 1.26
CA LEU A 78 4.93 11.17 1.48
C LEU A 78 4.82 10.45 0.13
N VAL A 79 5.66 9.45 -0.08
CA VAL A 79 5.69 8.67 -1.32
C VAL A 79 5.44 7.20 -1.00
N TRP A 80 4.43 6.63 -1.63
CA TRP A 80 4.11 5.21 -1.55
C TRP A 80 4.59 4.45 -2.78
N LEU A 81 5.18 3.27 -2.57
CA LEU A 81 5.43 2.27 -3.60
C LEU A 81 4.52 1.08 -3.32
N VAL A 82 3.31 1.14 -3.85
CA VAL A 82 2.23 0.20 -3.52
C VAL A 82 2.33 -1.06 -4.37
N ASN A 83 2.38 -2.20 -3.71
CA ASN A 83 2.22 -3.52 -4.29
C ASN A 83 1.71 -4.45 -3.18
N CYS A 84 0.44 -4.30 -2.83
CA CYS A 84 -0.15 -4.81 -1.60
C CYS A 84 -1.42 -5.60 -1.89
N SER A 85 -1.46 -6.86 -1.46
CA SER A 85 -2.62 -7.75 -1.66
C SER A 85 -3.80 -7.49 -0.70
N GLY A 86 -3.72 -6.46 0.12
CA GLY A 86 -4.72 -6.17 1.14
C GLY A 86 -4.39 -6.78 2.49
N VAL A 87 -5.37 -6.91 3.37
CA VAL A 87 -5.19 -7.44 4.73
C VAL A 87 -5.07 -8.96 4.71
N LYS A 88 -4.20 -9.52 5.53
CA LYS A 88 -4.13 -10.97 5.77
C LYS A 88 -5.43 -11.42 6.45
N LEU A 89 -6.29 -12.10 5.72
CA LEU A 89 -7.68 -12.39 6.12
C LEU A 89 -7.84 -13.10 7.48
N PRO A 90 -7.03 -14.12 7.82
CA PRO A 90 -7.15 -14.78 9.12
C PRO A 90 -6.91 -13.88 10.33
N GLU A 91 -6.24 -12.75 10.10
CA GLU A 91 -5.84 -11.81 11.16
C GLU A 91 -6.59 -10.47 11.06
N GLN A 92 -7.60 -10.37 10.19
CA GLN A 92 -8.27 -9.11 9.87
C GLN A 92 -8.88 -8.39 11.08
N GLU A 93 -9.39 -9.13 12.06
CA GLU A 93 -9.98 -8.55 13.28
C GLU A 93 -8.95 -7.77 14.13
N GLN A 94 -7.67 -8.10 14.02
CA GLN A 94 -6.59 -7.38 14.69
C GLN A 94 -6.24 -6.04 14.00
N PHE A 95 -6.74 -5.84 12.78
CA PHE A 95 -6.46 -4.65 11.97
C PHE A 95 -7.48 -3.55 12.09
N TYR A 96 -8.77 -3.92 12.24
CA TYR A 96 -9.86 -2.94 12.09
C TYR A 96 -10.19 -2.17 13.35
N ALA A 97 -9.78 -2.65 14.51
CA ALA A 97 -10.11 -2.02 15.77
C ALA A 97 -9.05 -1.01 16.24
N GLY A 98 -9.51 0.18 16.65
CA GLY A 98 -8.71 1.14 17.38
C GLY A 98 -8.06 2.26 16.56
N ARG A 99 -7.51 3.24 17.28
CA ARG A 99 -6.94 4.47 16.71
C ARG A 99 -5.63 4.28 15.94
N ARG A 100 -5.03 3.11 16.03
CA ARG A 100 -3.78 2.75 15.36
C ARG A 100 -3.98 1.62 14.36
N SER A 101 -5.21 1.46 13.91
CA SER A 101 -5.64 0.42 12.98
C SER A 101 -5.40 0.82 11.52
N SER A 102 -5.75 -0.08 10.62
CA SER A 102 -5.57 0.07 9.17
C SER A 102 -6.30 1.27 8.55
N GLY A 103 -7.35 1.78 9.18
CA GLY A 103 -8.04 2.99 8.71
C GLY A 103 -7.26 4.28 8.95
N THR A 104 -6.34 4.29 9.90
CA THR A 104 -5.60 5.49 10.28
C THR A 104 -4.64 6.01 9.19
N PRO A 105 -3.92 5.19 8.43
CA PRO A 105 -3.13 5.66 7.29
C PRO A 105 -3.96 6.43 6.24
N PHE A 106 -5.17 6.00 5.96
CA PHE A 106 -6.06 6.70 5.01
C PHE A 106 -6.49 8.07 5.55
N PHE A 107 -6.86 8.12 6.83
CA PHE A 107 -7.14 9.38 7.50
C PHE A 107 -5.91 10.31 7.47
N ARG A 108 -4.71 9.75 7.64
CA ARG A 108 -3.46 10.51 7.58
C ARG A 108 -3.21 11.12 6.20
N HIS A 109 -3.59 10.46 5.12
CA HIS A 109 -3.50 11.04 3.77
C HIS A 109 -4.31 12.33 3.68
N ALA A 110 -5.55 12.31 4.17
CA ALA A 110 -6.40 13.50 4.19
C ALA A 110 -5.81 14.63 5.05
N GLU A 111 -5.24 14.31 6.21
CA GLU A 111 -4.58 15.31 7.05
C GLU A 111 -3.34 15.94 6.39
N LEU A 112 -2.54 15.14 5.71
CA LEU A 112 -1.36 15.62 4.97
C LEU A 112 -1.80 16.54 3.83
N GLU A 113 -2.79 16.13 3.06
CA GLU A 113 -3.33 16.94 1.96
C GLU A 113 -3.91 18.27 2.44
N GLN A 114 -4.70 18.28 3.52
CA GLN A 114 -5.20 19.50 4.13
C GLN A 114 -4.08 20.41 4.64
N ALA A 115 -2.95 19.86 5.05
CA ALA A 115 -1.76 20.61 5.44
C ALA A 115 -0.92 21.09 4.25
N GLY A 116 -1.34 20.81 3.01
CA GLY A 116 -0.59 21.15 1.80
C GLY A 116 0.63 20.25 1.55
N ILE A 117 0.71 19.10 2.22
CA ILE A 117 1.79 18.14 2.07
C ILE A 117 1.34 17.08 1.06
N PRO A 118 1.97 16.99 -0.13
CA PRO A 118 1.55 16.07 -1.15
C PRO A 118 1.82 14.61 -0.75
N VAL A 119 0.84 13.76 -1.06
CA VAL A 119 0.96 12.31 -0.97
C VAL A 119 0.96 11.74 -2.40
N LEU A 120 1.99 11.00 -2.74
CA LEU A 120 2.17 10.40 -4.05
C LEU A 120 2.14 8.87 -3.93
N ALA A 121 1.52 8.19 -4.88
CA ALA A 121 1.56 6.73 -4.94
C ALA A 121 2.01 6.23 -6.31
N GLY A 122 3.06 5.42 -6.32
CA GLY A 122 3.43 4.56 -7.43
C GLY A 122 2.79 3.18 -7.24
N ILE A 123 1.98 2.73 -8.18
CA ILE A 123 1.21 1.49 -8.08
C ILE A 123 1.78 0.43 -9.00
N TYR A 124 2.02 -0.74 -8.45
CA TYR A 124 2.62 -1.87 -9.15
C TYR A 124 1.88 -3.16 -8.82
N GLY A 125 1.80 -4.08 -9.78
CA GLY A 125 1.19 -5.38 -9.59
C GLY A 125 -0.30 -5.30 -9.25
N THR A 126 -0.81 -6.28 -8.51
CA THR A 126 -2.23 -6.40 -8.16
C THR A 126 -2.47 -5.90 -6.73
N ASN A 127 -3.39 -4.95 -6.61
CA ASN A 127 -3.69 -4.25 -5.37
C ASN A 127 -5.19 -4.27 -5.07
N PRO A 128 -5.72 -5.34 -4.49
CA PRO A 128 -7.11 -5.42 -4.08
C PRO A 128 -7.35 -4.77 -2.71
N ALA A 129 -8.59 -4.41 -2.45
CA ALA A 129 -9.10 -3.91 -1.17
C ALA A 129 -8.21 -2.78 -0.58
N GLY A 130 -7.73 -2.95 0.64
CA GLY A 130 -6.89 -1.95 1.32
C GLY A 130 -5.62 -1.58 0.56
N GLY A 131 -5.04 -2.50 -0.21
CA GLY A 131 -3.93 -2.21 -1.11
C GLY A 131 -4.31 -1.22 -2.22
N GLY A 132 -5.48 -1.41 -2.82
CA GLY A 132 -6.06 -0.48 -3.79
C GLY A 132 -6.36 0.89 -3.18
N TYR A 133 -6.92 0.93 -1.98
CA TYR A 133 -7.26 2.19 -1.30
C TYR A 133 -6.04 3.05 -1.02
N GLN A 134 -4.93 2.46 -0.65
CA GLN A 134 -3.67 3.21 -0.51
C GLN A 134 -3.20 3.85 -1.81
N GLY A 135 -3.56 3.23 -2.93
CA GLY A 135 -3.23 3.75 -4.24
C GLY A 135 -4.12 4.90 -4.70
N ILE A 136 -5.41 4.91 -4.33
CA ILE A 136 -6.40 5.87 -4.84
C ILE A 136 -6.65 7.08 -3.94
N THR A 137 -6.26 7.02 -2.67
CA THR A 137 -6.41 8.14 -1.72
C THR A 137 -5.32 9.20 -1.79
N PRO A 138 -4.10 8.95 -2.33
CA PRO A 138 -3.07 9.96 -2.50
C PRO A 138 -3.45 11.08 -3.46
N THR A 139 -2.80 12.23 -3.28
CA THR A 139 -2.96 13.43 -4.13
C THR A 139 -2.58 13.16 -5.59
N ILE A 140 -1.52 12.37 -5.81
CA ILE A 140 -1.02 12.00 -7.13
C ILE A 140 -0.84 10.49 -7.20
N LEU A 141 -1.43 9.90 -8.23
CA LEU A 141 -1.32 8.48 -8.52
C LEU A 141 -0.57 8.25 -9.83
N ILE A 142 0.43 7.38 -9.81
CA ILE A 142 1.19 6.93 -10.96
C ILE A 142 1.11 5.40 -11.02
N ALA A 143 0.37 4.88 -11.96
CA ALA A 143 0.22 3.42 -12.12
C ALA A 143 1.16 2.88 -13.20
N HIS A 144 1.85 1.78 -12.88
CA HIS A 144 2.53 0.99 -13.92
C HIS A 144 1.48 0.42 -14.88
N LYS A 145 1.80 0.32 -16.17
CA LYS A 145 0.86 -0.17 -17.20
C LYS A 145 0.21 -1.54 -16.87
N ASP A 146 0.92 -2.39 -16.15
CA ASP A 146 0.44 -3.71 -15.75
C ASP A 146 -0.10 -3.74 -14.31
N ALA A 147 -0.22 -2.57 -13.67
CA ALA A 147 -0.81 -2.50 -12.34
C ALA A 147 -2.31 -2.74 -12.40
N ASN A 148 -2.83 -3.35 -11.34
CA ASN A 148 -4.23 -3.67 -11.19
C ASN A 148 -4.73 -3.21 -9.82
N ILE A 149 -5.87 -2.53 -9.81
CA ILE A 149 -6.55 -2.07 -8.59
C ILE A 149 -7.95 -2.66 -8.59
N ALA A 150 -8.33 -3.31 -7.50
CA ALA A 150 -9.65 -3.91 -7.36
C ALA A 150 -10.25 -3.60 -5.99
N VAL A 151 -11.55 -3.43 -5.92
CA VAL A 151 -12.27 -3.24 -4.65
C VAL A 151 -12.18 -4.50 -3.77
N GLY A 152 -12.21 -5.67 -4.38
CA GLY A 152 -12.02 -6.95 -3.70
C GLY A 152 -11.14 -7.89 -4.51
N GLY A 153 -10.40 -8.76 -3.84
CA GLY A 153 -9.63 -9.82 -4.50
C GLY A 153 -10.54 -10.89 -5.11
N ALA A 154 -10.11 -11.51 -6.19
CA ALA A 154 -10.89 -12.52 -6.91
C ALA A 154 -11.38 -13.66 -6.00
N GLY A 155 -10.58 -14.11 -5.04
CA GLY A 155 -10.97 -15.15 -4.08
C GLY A 155 -12.11 -14.73 -3.15
N ILE A 156 -12.15 -13.47 -2.71
CA ILE A 156 -13.23 -12.93 -1.87
C ILE A 156 -14.50 -12.81 -2.70
N VAL A 157 -14.40 -12.24 -3.90
CA VAL A 157 -15.54 -12.05 -4.80
C VAL A 157 -16.14 -13.40 -5.18
N SER A 158 -15.31 -14.40 -5.46
CA SER A 158 -15.76 -15.78 -5.72
C SER A 158 -16.51 -16.36 -4.53
N GLY A 159 -16.02 -16.16 -3.29
CA GLY A 159 -16.68 -16.63 -2.07
C GLY A 159 -17.99 -15.92 -1.73
N MET A 160 -18.22 -14.72 -2.27
CA MET A 160 -19.47 -13.98 -2.11
C MET A 160 -20.59 -14.42 -3.07
N SER A 161 -20.29 -15.26 -4.05
CA SER A 161 -21.28 -15.77 -4.97
C SER A 161 -22.28 -16.69 -4.27
N PRO A 162 -23.59 -16.48 -4.41
CA PRO A 162 -24.62 -17.33 -3.79
C PRO A 162 -24.57 -18.80 -4.24
N ARG A 163 -23.87 -19.09 -5.33
CA ARG A 163 -23.73 -20.43 -5.93
C ARG A 163 -22.34 -21.02 -5.77
N GLY A 164 -21.48 -20.44 -4.94
CA GLY A 164 -20.14 -20.97 -4.66
C GLY A 164 -19.07 -20.66 -5.71
N GLY A 165 -19.29 -19.70 -6.59
CA GLY A 165 -18.28 -19.22 -7.53
C GLY A 165 -18.88 -18.33 -8.63
N PHE A 166 -18.05 -17.49 -9.22
CA PHE A 166 -18.39 -16.85 -10.49
C PHE A 166 -18.04 -17.82 -11.61
N ASP A 167 -18.87 -17.87 -12.63
CA ASP A 167 -18.47 -18.49 -13.88
C ASP A 167 -17.33 -17.71 -14.54
N ALA A 168 -16.71 -18.28 -15.56
CA ALA A 168 -15.58 -17.64 -16.24
C ALA A 168 -15.96 -16.27 -16.80
N ASP A 169 -17.18 -16.13 -17.31
CA ASP A 169 -17.69 -14.88 -17.91
C ASP A 169 -17.88 -13.79 -16.85
N GLY A 170 -18.38 -14.13 -15.67
CA GLY A 170 -18.52 -13.20 -14.55
C GLY A 170 -17.18 -12.72 -14.01
N LEU A 171 -16.18 -13.59 -14.00
CA LEU A 171 -14.83 -13.23 -13.59
C LEU A 171 -14.17 -12.30 -14.63
N GLU A 172 -14.34 -12.57 -15.91
CA GLU A 172 -13.84 -11.71 -16.99
C GLU A 172 -14.50 -10.32 -16.98
N GLN A 173 -15.80 -10.23 -16.72
CA GLN A 173 -16.51 -8.96 -16.57
C GLN A 173 -15.96 -8.15 -15.39
N LEU A 174 -15.68 -8.80 -14.24
CA LEU A 174 -15.09 -8.14 -13.08
C LEU A 174 -13.68 -7.62 -13.39
N ILE A 175 -12.88 -8.38 -14.10
CA ILE A 175 -11.54 -7.98 -14.56
C ILE A 175 -11.64 -6.83 -15.56
N ALA A 176 -12.61 -6.85 -16.45
CA ALA A 176 -12.84 -5.78 -17.43
C ALA A 176 -13.20 -4.46 -16.74
N VAL A 177 -14.10 -4.47 -15.75
CA VAL A 177 -14.45 -3.28 -14.95
C VAL A 177 -13.22 -2.73 -14.22
N THR A 178 -12.37 -3.59 -13.68
CA THR A 178 -11.14 -3.17 -13.00
C THR A 178 -10.13 -2.53 -13.96
N ARG A 179 -10.04 -3.03 -15.19
CA ARG A 179 -9.21 -2.44 -16.25
C ARG A 179 -9.73 -1.08 -16.68
N ASP A 180 -11.03 -0.94 -16.86
CA ASP A 180 -11.67 0.32 -17.28
C ASP A 180 -11.47 1.44 -16.24
N LEU A 181 -11.46 1.10 -14.94
CA LEU A 181 -11.12 2.03 -13.88
C LEU A 181 -9.65 2.47 -13.88
N LYS A 182 -8.76 1.61 -14.38
CA LYS A 182 -7.34 1.92 -14.52
C LYS A 182 -7.07 2.89 -15.68
N ASP A 183 -7.86 2.81 -16.74
CA ASP A 183 -7.66 3.57 -17.97
C ASP A 183 -8.32 4.97 -17.94
N ARG A 184 -9.02 5.27 -16.85
CA ARG A 184 -9.65 6.58 -16.56
C ARG A 184 -8.81 7.43 -15.62
#